data_efdcf1c17c62af9badea185e485d08fb
#
_entry.id   efdcf1c17c62af9badea185e485d08fb
#
_cell.length_a   1.000
_cell.length_b   1.000
_cell.length_c   1.000
_cell.angle_alpha   90.00
_cell.angle_beta   90.00
_cell.angle_gamma   90.00
#
_symmetry.space_group_name_H-M   'P 1'
#
loop_
_entity.id
_entity.type
_entity.pdbx_description
1 polymer ?
#
loop_
_entity_poly.entity_id
_entity_poly.type
_entity_poly.pdbx_seq_one_letter_code
_entity_poly.pdbx_strand_id
1 'polypeptide(L)'
;MIHSVFIINRSGGLTYNKNYTQQVAQLTSNEALIFAGTFHGIHALASRISPALKGSAARDLGIQTIDTKGFRLHCFQTPTGIKFIAVADLMHASLADVLSKAYRLYCDYALKNPFYNLEMPIRSDMFDAMLLELVQEN
;
A
#
# COMPACT_ATOMS: atom_id res chain seq x y z
N MET A 1 -6.83 -0.03 -14.50
CA MET A 1 -5.41 -0.41 -14.59
C MET A 1 -4.66 0.09 -13.37
N ILE A 2 -3.86 -0.74 -12.76
CA ILE A 2 -3.07 -0.37 -11.58
C ILE A 2 -1.72 0.17 -12.04
N HIS A 3 -1.38 1.39 -11.61
CA HIS A 3 -0.16 2.06 -12.04
C HIS A 3 1.04 1.74 -11.15
N SER A 4 0.82 1.73 -9.83
CA SER A 4 1.90 1.44 -8.88
C SER A 4 1.37 0.90 -7.58
N VAL A 5 2.25 0.20 -6.85
CA VAL A 5 1.97 -0.35 -5.52
C VAL A 5 3.09 0.04 -4.57
N PHE A 6 2.72 0.46 -3.38
CA PHE A 6 3.65 0.80 -2.30
C PHE A 6 3.30 -0.01 -1.06
N ILE A 7 4.31 -0.45 -0.33
CA ILE A 7 4.13 -1.05 0.98
C ILE A 7 4.95 -0.25 1.99
N ILE A 8 4.26 0.24 3.02
CA ILE A 8 4.84 1.10 4.05
C ILE A 8 4.79 0.33 5.38
N ASN A 9 5.91 0.29 6.09
CA ASN A 9 5.97 -0.40 7.37
C ASN A 9 5.28 0.41 8.48
N ARG A 10 5.23 -0.17 9.66
CA ARG A 10 4.54 0.44 10.81
C ARG A 10 5.15 1.77 11.25
N SER A 11 6.44 1.97 11.05
CA SER A 11 7.14 3.20 11.41
C SER A 11 7.15 4.27 10.30
N GLY A 12 6.50 3.99 9.16
CA GLY A 12 6.41 4.95 8.05
C GLY A 12 7.48 4.78 6.99
N GLY A 13 8.34 3.78 7.10
CA GLY A 13 9.36 3.50 6.10
C GLY A 13 8.83 2.74 4.90
N LEU A 14 9.33 3.06 3.72
CA LEU A 14 8.96 2.38 2.49
C LEU A 14 9.71 1.04 2.41
N THR A 15 8.97 -0.07 2.38
CA THR A 15 9.57 -1.41 2.26
C THR A 15 9.44 -2.00 0.86
N TYR A 16 8.51 -1.49 0.05
CA TYR A 16 8.31 -1.97 -1.31
C TYR A 16 7.70 -0.88 -2.17
N ASN A 17 8.21 -0.75 -3.39
CA ASN A 17 7.66 0.18 -4.39
C ASN A 17 7.88 -0.42 -5.77
N LYS A 18 6.80 -0.53 -6.54
CA LYS A 18 6.85 -1.04 -7.91
C LYS A 18 5.92 -0.22 -8.79
N ASN A 19 6.44 0.21 -9.94
CA ASN A 19 5.65 0.87 -10.97
C ASN A 19 5.37 -0.11 -12.09
N TYR A 20 4.11 -0.19 -12.51
CA TYR A 20 3.67 -1.14 -13.54
C TYR A 20 3.32 -0.48 -14.87
N THR A 21 3.18 0.84 -14.90
CA THR A 21 2.90 1.57 -16.12
C THR A 21 3.80 2.79 -16.23
N GLN A 22 3.98 3.27 -17.45
CA GLN A 22 4.73 4.50 -17.71
C GLN A 22 3.81 5.72 -17.86
N GLN A 23 2.51 5.54 -17.70
CA GLN A 23 1.54 6.62 -17.84
C GLN A 23 1.57 7.61 -16.69
N VAL A 24 2.06 7.18 -15.53
CA VAL A 24 2.25 8.04 -14.36
C VAL A 24 3.75 8.32 -14.23
N ALA A 25 4.10 9.57 -13.90
CA ALA A 25 5.49 9.94 -13.68
C ALA A 25 6.11 9.04 -12.62
N GLN A 26 7.25 8.45 -12.94
CA GLN A 26 7.96 7.59 -12.01
C GLN A 26 8.65 8.44 -10.96
N LEU A 27 8.41 8.11 -9.69
CA LEU A 27 9.08 8.76 -8.59
C LEU A 27 10.52 8.25 -8.47
N THR A 28 11.45 9.15 -8.16
CA THR A 28 12.80 8.73 -7.77
C THR A 28 12.71 7.99 -6.43
N SER A 29 13.79 7.26 -6.07
CA SER A 29 13.83 6.57 -4.77
C SER A 29 13.61 7.53 -3.61
N ASN A 30 14.21 8.72 -3.68
CA ASN A 30 14.05 9.73 -2.63
C ASN A 30 12.62 10.27 -2.56
N GLU A 31 12.00 10.54 -3.71
CA GLU A 31 10.61 11.00 -3.76
C GLU A 31 9.64 9.93 -3.24
N ALA A 32 9.90 8.65 -3.52
CA ALA A 32 9.09 7.56 -3.00
C ALA A 32 9.18 7.46 -1.47
N LEU A 33 10.37 7.66 -0.90
CA LEU A 33 10.56 7.68 0.55
C LEU A 33 9.83 8.86 1.19
N ILE A 34 9.88 10.04 0.57
CA ILE A 34 9.16 11.23 1.04
C ILE A 34 7.66 10.99 0.99
N PHE A 35 7.17 10.40 -0.09
CA PHE A 35 5.76 10.05 -0.24
C PHE A 35 5.30 9.11 0.89
N ALA A 36 6.08 8.07 1.17
CA ALA A 36 5.74 7.10 2.21
C ALA A 36 5.64 7.76 3.59
N GLY A 37 6.62 8.58 3.96
CA GLY A 37 6.62 9.28 5.23
C GLY A 37 5.49 10.29 5.35
N THR A 38 5.23 11.04 4.29
CA THR A 38 4.14 12.02 4.24
C THR A 38 2.78 11.34 4.36
N PHE A 39 2.56 10.26 3.61
CA PHE A 39 1.30 9.51 3.67
C PHE A 39 1.09 8.93 5.06
N HIS A 40 2.12 8.35 5.67
CA HIS A 40 2.05 7.81 7.02
C HIS A 40 1.61 8.87 8.03
N GLY A 41 2.18 10.08 7.95
CA GLY A 41 1.81 11.20 8.82
C GLY A 41 0.38 11.67 8.61
N ILE A 42 -0.05 11.83 7.37
CA ILE A 42 -1.42 12.24 7.04
C ILE A 42 -2.43 11.18 7.49
N HIS A 43 -2.11 9.91 7.30
CA HIS A 43 -2.96 8.80 7.74
C HIS A 43 -3.15 8.82 9.26
N ALA A 44 -2.10 9.06 10.01
CA ALA A 44 -2.16 9.18 11.47
C ALA A 44 -3.03 10.35 11.91
N LEU A 45 -2.87 11.51 11.24
CA LEU A 45 -3.71 12.69 11.52
C LEU A 45 -5.17 12.43 11.16
N ALA A 46 -5.44 11.78 10.04
CA ALA A 46 -6.81 11.44 9.64
C ALA A 46 -7.48 10.54 10.67
N SER A 47 -6.74 9.61 11.26
CA SER A 47 -7.26 8.75 12.32
C SER A 47 -7.66 9.53 13.56
N ARG A 48 -6.94 10.61 13.86
CA ARG A 48 -7.24 11.45 15.04
C ARG A 48 -8.41 12.38 14.83
N ILE A 49 -8.60 12.92 13.63
CA ILE A 49 -9.68 13.88 13.35
C ILE A 49 -10.99 13.18 12.96
N SER A 50 -10.96 11.90 12.69
CA SER A 50 -12.18 11.14 12.38
C SER A 50 -13.12 11.13 13.59
N PRO A 51 -14.44 11.25 13.38
CA PRO A 51 -15.40 11.16 14.49
C PRO A 51 -15.20 9.83 15.23
N ALA A 52 -15.08 9.92 16.55
CA ALA A 52 -14.82 8.75 17.38
C ALA A 52 -15.97 7.77 17.29
N LEU A 53 -15.81 6.70 16.57
CA LEU A 53 -16.69 5.54 16.66
C LEU A 53 -16.21 4.72 17.86
N LYS A 54 -17.05 4.65 18.88
CA LYS A 54 -16.76 3.84 20.05
C LYS A 54 -16.83 2.37 19.66
N GLY A 55 -15.71 1.65 19.79
CA GLY A 55 -15.66 0.22 19.52
C GLY A 55 -14.47 -0.20 18.67
N SER A 56 -14.51 -1.45 18.21
CA SER A 56 -13.42 -2.08 17.44
C SER A 56 -13.14 -1.43 16.09
N ALA A 57 -14.06 -0.62 15.58
CA ALA A 57 -13.91 0.11 14.32
C ALA A 57 -12.88 1.25 14.40
N ALA A 58 -12.37 1.59 15.58
CA ALA A 58 -11.40 2.67 15.76
C ALA A 58 -10.08 2.42 15.03
N ARG A 59 -9.80 1.20 14.60
CA ARG A 59 -8.56 0.85 13.89
C ARG A 59 -8.58 1.24 12.42
N ASP A 60 -9.76 1.45 11.84
CA ASP A 60 -9.95 1.69 10.41
C ASP A 60 -10.29 3.16 10.10
N LEU A 61 -9.98 4.07 11.03
CA LEU A 61 -10.34 5.48 10.91
C LEU A 61 -9.37 6.30 10.07
N GLY A 62 -8.35 5.67 9.49
CA GLY A 62 -7.39 6.35 8.62
C GLY A 62 -7.91 6.51 7.20
N ILE A 63 -7.03 6.95 6.32
CA ILE A 63 -7.35 7.17 4.91
C ILE A 63 -7.55 5.82 4.22
N GLN A 64 -8.70 5.63 3.59
CA GLN A 64 -8.95 4.45 2.76
C GLN A 64 -8.80 4.74 1.28
N THR A 65 -9.32 5.87 0.82
CA THR A 65 -9.30 6.21 -0.60
C THR A 65 -9.03 7.70 -0.76
N ILE A 66 -8.18 8.04 -1.71
CA ILE A 66 -7.97 9.42 -2.15
C ILE A 66 -8.23 9.46 -3.65
N ASP A 67 -9.21 10.27 -4.06
CA ASP A 67 -9.51 10.50 -5.47
C ASP A 67 -8.94 11.85 -5.89
N THR A 68 -8.18 11.84 -6.97
CA THR A 68 -7.71 13.04 -7.63
C THR A 68 -8.34 13.15 -9.02
N LYS A 69 -8.05 14.21 -9.75
CA LYS A 69 -8.56 14.37 -11.10
C LYS A 69 -8.04 13.32 -12.09
N GLY A 70 -6.91 12.69 -11.80
CA GLY A 70 -6.24 11.78 -12.72
C GLY A 70 -6.12 10.35 -12.25
N PHE A 71 -6.27 10.08 -10.94
CA PHE A 71 -6.09 8.74 -10.42
C PHE A 71 -6.82 8.53 -9.09
N ARG A 72 -6.93 7.26 -8.72
CA ARG A 72 -7.43 6.85 -7.41
C ARG A 72 -6.31 6.15 -6.64
N LEU A 73 -6.12 6.54 -5.39
CA LEU A 73 -5.21 5.88 -4.47
C LEU A 73 -6.05 5.18 -3.41
N HIS A 74 -5.79 3.89 -3.19
CA HIS A 74 -6.47 3.12 -2.15
C HIS A 74 -5.44 2.58 -1.17
N CYS A 75 -5.76 2.69 0.12
CA CYS A 75 -4.90 2.22 1.21
C CYS A 75 -5.59 1.11 1.98
N PHE A 76 -4.88 0.02 2.20
CA PHE A 76 -5.30 -1.08 3.05
C PHE A 76 -4.29 -1.21 4.20
N GLN A 77 -4.76 -1.06 5.43
CA GLN A 77 -3.91 -1.20 6.61
C GLN A 77 -4.14 -2.54 7.27
N THR A 78 -3.06 -3.28 7.56
CA THR A 78 -3.15 -4.54 8.28
C THR A 78 -3.30 -4.31 9.77
N PRO A 79 -3.77 -5.32 10.53
CA PRO A 79 -3.80 -5.21 12.00
C PRO A 79 -2.44 -4.95 12.63
N THR A 80 -1.36 -5.32 11.96
CA THR A 80 0.02 -5.07 12.43
C THR A 80 0.53 -3.67 12.11
N GLY A 81 -0.27 -2.85 11.42
CA GLY A 81 0.10 -1.46 11.11
C GLY A 81 0.80 -1.25 9.78
N ILE A 82 0.98 -2.29 8.99
CA ILE A 82 1.58 -2.20 7.66
C ILE A 82 0.52 -1.71 6.67
N LYS A 83 0.90 -0.77 5.79
CA LYS A 83 -0.01 -0.17 4.82
C LYS A 83 0.34 -0.62 3.41
N PHE A 84 -0.66 -1.10 2.70
CA PHE A 84 -0.57 -1.43 1.27
C PHE A 84 -1.31 -0.36 0.50
N ILE A 85 -0.63 0.31 -0.42
CA ILE A 85 -1.18 1.41 -1.19
C ILE A 85 -1.10 1.07 -2.67
N ALA A 86 -2.22 1.21 -3.36
CA ALA A 86 -2.28 1.05 -4.81
C ALA A 86 -2.76 2.33 -5.46
N VAL A 87 -2.11 2.72 -6.54
CA VAL A 87 -2.50 3.84 -7.39
C VAL A 87 -3.03 3.29 -8.69
N ALA A 88 -4.25 3.67 -9.05
CA ALA A 88 -4.92 3.15 -10.25
C ALA A 88 -5.78 4.21 -10.92
N ASP A 89 -6.41 3.84 -12.04
CA ASP A 89 -7.37 4.70 -12.72
C ASP A 89 -8.58 4.98 -11.85
N LEU A 90 -9.22 6.14 -12.05
CA LEU A 90 -10.41 6.54 -11.29
C LEU A 90 -11.57 5.55 -11.42
N MET A 91 -11.65 4.84 -12.53
CA MET A 91 -12.74 3.89 -12.79
C MET A 91 -12.48 2.48 -12.26
N HIS A 92 -11.35 2.26 -11.58
CA HIS A 92 -11.02 0.93 -11.06
C HIS A 92 -11.89 0.62 -9.84
N ALA A 93 -12.70 -0.42 -9.93
CA ALA A 93 -13.73 -0.72 -8.92
C ALA A 93 -13.28 -1.70 -7.82
N SER A 94 -12.17 -2.42 -8.01
CA SER A 94 -11.80 -3.55 -7.15
C SER A 94 -10.44 -3.43 -6.48
N LEU A 95 -9.99 -2.20 -6.20
CA LEU A 95 -8.68 -1.99 -5.55
C LEU A 95 -8.58 -2.63 -4.17
N ALA A 96 -9.67 -2.62 -3.40
CA ALA A 96 -9.68 -3.25 -2.08
C ALA A 96 -9.39 -4.75 -2.17
N ASP A 97 -10.01 -5.43 -3.14
CA ASP A 97 -9.78 -6.86 -3.35
C ASP A 97 -8.35 -7.15 -3.79
N VAL A 98 -7.81 -6.31 -4.67
CA VAL A 98 -6.42 -6.44 -5.13
C VAL A 98 -5.46 -6.30 -3.96
N LEU A 99 -5.66 -5.31 -3.09
CA LEU A 99 -4.81 -5.11 -1.93
C LEU A 99 -4.93 -6.22 -0.90
N SER A 100 -6.12 -6.80 -0.72
CA SER A 100 -6.31 -7.97 0.14
C SER A 100 -5.53 -9.18 -0.38
N LYS A 101 -5.55 -9.39 -1.69
CA LYS A 101 -4.76 -10.47 -2.32
C LYS A 101 -3.27 -10.18 -2.22
N ALA A 102 -2.86 -8.93 -2.38
CA ALA A 102 -1.46 -8.53 -2.22
C ALA A 102 -0.97 -8.80 -0.79
N TYR A 103 -1.81 -8.55 0.21
CA TYR A 103 -1.49 -8.89 1.60
C TYR A 103 -1.27 -10.39 1.78
N ARG A 104 -2.09 -11.22 1.16
CA ARG A 104 -1.90 -12.69 1.22
C ARG A 104 -0.58 -13.11 0.59
N LEU A 105 -0.22 -12.50 -0.53
CA LEU A 105 1.08 -12.77 -1.16
C LEU A 105 2.23 -12.33 -0.26
N TYR A 106 2.09 -11.19 0.40
CA TYR A 106 3.07 -10.71 1.37
C TYR A 106 3.25 -11.72 2.51
N CYS A 107 2.16 -12.23 3.05
CA CYS A 107 2.22 -13.25 4.10
C CYS A 107 2.91 -14.54 3.62
N ASP A 108 2.64 -14.94 2.38
CA ASP A 108 3.15 -16.21 1.86
C ASP A 108 4.63 -16.13 1.43
N TYR A 109 5.06 -15.01 0.86
CA TYR A 109 6.38 -14.92 0.22
C TYR A 109 7.37 -14.03 0.95
N ALA A 110 6.90 -13.13 1.81
CA ALA A 110 7.78 -12.25 2.59
C ALA A 110 7.82 -12.65 4.06
N LEU A 111 6.68 -12.76 4.72
CA LEU A 111 6.64 -13.04 6.17
C LEU A 111 7.10 -14.44 6.53
N LYS A 112 6.92 -15.42 5.65
CA LYS A 112 7.36 -16.80 5.92
C LYS A 112 8.84 -17.00 5.73
N ASN A 113 9.56 -16.01 5.21
CA ASN A 113 11.00 -16.07 5.09
C ASN A 113 11.63 -15.79 6.48
N PRO A 114 12.36 -16.75 7.08
CA PRO A 114 12.91 -16.55 8.42
C PRO A 114 13.99 -15.46 8.50
N PHE A 115 14.55 -15.06 7.36
CA PHE A 115 15.56 -14.00 7.30
C PHE A 115 14.97 -12.62 7.04
N TYR A 116 13.66 -12.51 6.87
CA TYR A 116 13.01 -11.24 6.63
C TYR A 116 12.70 -10.53 7.93
N ASN A 117 13.10 -9.26 8.02
CA ASN A 117 12.79 -8.36 9.12
C ASN A 117 11.75 -7.34 8.64
N LEU A 118 10.72 -7.08 9.45
CA LEU A 118 9.62 -6.17 9.12
C LEU A 118 10.05 -4.74 8.80
N GLU A 119 11.22 -4.31 9.29
CA GLU A 119 11.74 -2.98 9.03
C GLU A 119 12.63 -2.91 7.78
N MET A 120 12.88 -4.03 7.13
CA MET A 120 13.73 -4.11 5.95
C MET A 120 12.92 -4.08 4.65
N PRO A 121 13.50 -3.59 3.55
CA PRO A 121 12.85 -3.69 2.24
C PRO A 121 12.55 -5.14 1.86
N ILE A 122 11.42 -5.33 1.20
CA ILE A 122 11.01 -6.64 0.70
C ILE A 122 11.83 -6.97 -0.55
N ARG A 123 12.58 -8.06 -0.49
CA ARG A 123 13.39 -8.55 -1.62
C ARG A 123 13.07 -10.01 -1.87
N SER A 124 12.03 -10.26 -2.63
CA SER A 124 11.60 -11.61 -2.99
C SER A 124 11.18 -11.61 -4.45
N ASP A 125 11.89 -12.38 -5.26
CA ASP A 125 11.57 -12.52 -6.69
C ASP A 125 10.21 -13.17 -6.88
N MET A 126 9.85 -14.12 -6.02
CA MET A 126 8.54 -14.77 -6.07
C MET A 126 7.42 -13.79 -5.74
N PHE A 127 7.62 -12.93 -4.74
CA PHE A 127 6.65 -11.89 -4.41
C PHE A 127 6.46 -10.93 -5.58
N ASP A 128 7.56 -10.49 -6.19
CA ASP A 128 7.51 -9.59 -7.36
C ASP A 128 6.74 -10.22 -8.51
N ALA A 129 7.02 -11.49 -8.82
CA ALA A 129 6.37 -12.20 -9.92
C ALA A 129 4.87 -12.39 -9.66
N MET A 130 4.51 -12.80 -8.47
CA MET A 130 3.12 -13.05 -8.11
C MET A 130 2.31 -11.76 -8.03
N LEU A 131 2.93 -10.70 -7.54
CA LEU A 131 2.27 -9.38 -7.48
C LEU A 131 2.07 -8.80 -8.88
N LEU A 132 3.05 -8.96 -9.77
CA LEU A 132 2.91 -8.56 -11.16
C LEU A 132 1.74 -9.27 -11.84
N GLU A 133 1.64 -10.58 -11.63
CA GLU A 133 0.54 -11.37 -12.17
C GLU A 133 -0.82 -10.88 -11.65
N LEU A 134 -0.92 -10.63 -10.35
CA LEU A 134 -2.12 -10.09 -9.73
C LEU A 134 -2.52 -8.74 -10.33
N VAL A 135 -1.56 -7.86 -10.53
CA VAL A 135 -1.79 -6.53 -11.11
C VAL A 135 -2.26 -6.63 -12.56
N GLN A 136 -1.68 -7.54 -13.33
CA GLN A 136 -2.06 -7.73 -14.74
C GLN A 136 -3.45 -8.33 -14.91
N GLU A 137 -3.91 -9.15 -13.98
CA GLU A 137 -5.25 -9.72 -14.00
C GLU A 137 -6.34 -8.69 -13.68
N ASN A 138 -5.97 -7.57 -13.12
CA ASN A 138 -6.88 -6.52 -12.68
C ASN A 138 -6.50 -5.18 -13.32
#